data_8234953c4e659e48921871f157a6859e
#
_entry.id   8234953c4e659e48921871f157a6859e
#
_cell.length_a   1.000
_cell.length_b   1.000
_cell.length_c   1.000
_cell.angle_alpha   90.00
_cell.angle_beta   90.00
_cell.angle_gamma   90.00
#
_symmetry.space_group_name_H-M   'P 1'
#
loop_
_entity.id
_entity.type
_entity.pdbx_description
1 polymer ?
#
loop_
_entity_poly.entity_id
_entity_poly.type
_entity_poly.pdbx_seq_one_letter_code
_entity_poly.pdbx_strand_id
1 'polypeptide(L)'
;TVKTDIAVFTNLTRDHLDYHGTMEEYGKAKRLLLQQPGLKAVVLNANDDESKKWDGAADKSITRIWTGIDESGLDGSGESEYLREHNNPQSRHCFATNASYHAGGCSFELVSSWGRAAISLPLFGKFNISNVLSAIGTLLAEGERFDDVVNAVNAITPVPGRMEVFPVTGAANLVVDYA
;
A
#
# COMPACT_ATOMS: atom_id res chain seq x y z
N THR A 1 -21.49 4.87 -16.47
CA THR A 1 -21.16 4.66 -15.06
C THR A 1 -20.01 3.67 -14.99
N VAL A 2 -18.91 4.04 -14.37
CA VAL A 2 -17.78 3.14 -14.14
C VAL A 2 -18.19 2.17 -13.04
N LYS A 3 -18.00 0.88 -13.26
CA LYS A 3 -18.14 -0.13 -12.19
C LYS A 3 -16.80 -0.23 -11.47
N THR A 4 -16.84 -0.21 -10.15
CA THR A 4 -15.67 -0.35 -9.29
C THR A 4 -15.78 -1.66 -8.53
N ASP A 5 -14.89 -2.60 -8.78
CA ASP A 5 -14.83 -3.87 -8.06
C ASP A 5 -13.97 -3.77 -6.79
N ILE A 6 -12.89 -2.99 -6.83
CA ILE A 6 -12.00 -2.78 -5.69
C ILE A 6 -11.77 -1.29 -5.47
N ALA A 7 -11.95 -0.83 -4.23
CA ALA A 7 -11.58 0.51 -3.80
C ALA A 7 -10.22 0.46 -3.11
N VAL A 8 -9.34 1.42 -3.43
CA VAL A 8 -8.01 1.51 -2.80
C VAL A 8 -7.90 2.82 -2.05
N PHE A 9 -7.61 2.75 -0.76
CA PHE A 9 -7.29 3.91 0.06
C PHE A 9 -5.80 3.90 0.41
N THR A 10 -5.07 4.87 -0.11
CA THR A 10 -3.63 5.00 0.12
C THR A 10 -3.30 5.86 1.33
N ASN A 11 -3.86 7.06 1.39
CA ASN A 11 -3.68 8.00 2.50
C ASN A 11 -4.69 9.16 2.42
N LEU A 12 -4.76 9.93 3.51
CA LEU A 12 -5.44 11.22 3.59
C LEU A 12 -4.49 12.27 4.17
N THR A 13 -3.78 12.96 3.31
CA THR A 13 -2.90 14.08 3.67
C THR A 13 -3.55 15.42 3.34
N ARG A 14 -3.01 16.51 3.89
CA ARG A 14 -3.49 17.88 3.59
C ARG A 14 -3.22 18.20 2.13
N ASP A 15 -4.26 18.10 1.32
CA ASP A 15 -4.28 18.49 -0.08
C ASP A 15 -5.73 18.85 -0.49
N HIS A 16 -5.90 19.61 -1.56
CA HIS A 16 -7.22 19.96 -2.10
C HIS A 16 -8.20 20.63 -1.10
N LEU A 17 -7.71 21.28 -0.02
CA LEU A 17 -8.56 21.94 0.96
C LEU A 17 -9.25 23.20 0.41
N ASP A 18 -8.72 23.78 -0.62
CA ASP A 18 -9.35 24.85 -1.41
C ASP A 18 -10.68 24.41 -2.01
N TYR A 19 -10.83 23.12 -2.33
CA TYR A 19 -12.06 22.53 -2.86
C TYR A 19 -12.96 21.94 -1.76
N HIS A 20 -12.40 21.23 -0.78
CA HIS A 20 -13.17 20.48 0.22
C HIS A 20 -13.44 21.27 1.52
N GLY A 21 -12.76 22.39 1.73
CA GLY A 21 -12.89 23.20 2.94
C GLY A 21 -12.22 22.60 4.17
N THR A 22 -12.55 21.39 4.56
CA THR A 22 -11.97 20.69 5.73
C THR A 22 -11.48 19.28 5.39
N MET A 23 -10.52 18.77 6.19
CA MET A 23 -10.04 17.40 6.08
C MET A 23 -11.15 16.37 6.32
N GLU A 24 -12.13 16.69 7.17
CA GLU A 24 -13.26 15.81 7.43
C GLU A 24 -14.16 15.67 6.19
N GLU A 25 -14.46 16.78 5.52
CA GLU A 25 -15.25 16.79 4.28
C GLU A 25 -14.50 16.07 3.15
N TYR A 26 -13.20 16.29 3.05
CA TYR A 26 -12.36 15.56 2.09
C TYR A 26 -12.38 14.04 2.35
N GLY A 27 -12.22 13.61 3.60
CA GLY A 27 -12.34 12.19 3.98
C GLY A 27 -13.73 11.63 3.68
N LYS A 28 -14.81 12.37 3.96
CA LYS A 28 -16.19 11.97 3.63
C LYS A 28 -16.37 11.80 2.12
N ALA A 29 -15.86 12.74 1.32
CA ALA A 29 -15.95 12.66 -0.13
C ALA A 29 -15.23 11.44 -0.70
N LYS A 30 -14.02 11.14 -0.22
CA LYS A 30 -13.31 9.91 -0.61
C LYS A 30 -14.08 8.64 -0.22
N ARG A 31 -14.70 8.60 0.96
CA ARG A 31 -15.46 7.42 1.43
C ARG A 31 -16.72 7.11 0.60
N LEU A 32 -17.20 8.06 -0.23
CA LEU A 32 -18.29 7.78 -1.18
C LEU A 32 -17.94 6.63 -2.15
N LEU A 33 -16.67 6.34 -2.35
CA LEU A 33 -16.22 5.20 -3.14
C LEU A 33 -16.71 3.86 -2.59
N LEU A 34 -16.88 3.75 -1.26
CA LEU A 34 -17.40 2.55 -0.61
C LEU A 34 -18.89 2.28 -0.90
N GLN A 35 -19.61 3.26 -1.43
CA GLN A 35 -21.04 3.14 -1.78
C GLN A 35 -21.25 2.66 -3.23
N GLN A 36 -20.16 2.36 -3.96
CA GLN A 36 -20.28 1.91 -5.35
C GLN A 36 -20.95 0.53 -5.43
N PRO A 37 -22.00 0.40 -6.25
CA PRO A 37 -22.68 -0.89 -6.43
C PRO A 37 -21.73 -1.93 -7.01
N GLY A 38 -21.67 -3.09 -6.37
CA GLY A 38 -20.84 -4.21 -6.83
C GLY A 38 -19.41 -4.20 -6.30
N LEU A 39 -19.07 -3.28 -5.38
CA LEU A 39 -17.76 -3.27 -4.72
C LEU A 39 -17.56 -4.59 -3.96
N LYS A 40 -16.45 -5.28 -4.26
CA LYS A 40 -16.12 -6.60 -3.70
C LYS A 40 -15.07 -6.52 -2.60
N ALA A 41 -14.11 -5.60 -2.76
CA ALA A 41 -13.00 -5.45 -1.82
C ALA A 41 -12.62 -3.99 -1.61
N VAL A 42 -11.99 -3.73 -0.46
CA VAL A 42 -11.32 -2.47 -0.15
C VAL A 42 -9.90 -2.74 0.34
N VAL A 43 -8.94 -2.04 -0.25
CA VAL A 43 -7.54 -2.05 0.17
C VAL A 43 -7.31 -0.84 1.08
N LEU A 44 -6.85 -1.08 2.29
CA LEU A 44 -6.72 -0.09 3.36
C LEU A 44 -5.27 0.01 3.81
N ASN A 45 -4.75 1.23 3.88
CA ASN A 45 -3.43 1.49 4.45
C ASN A 45 -3.50 1.54 5.98
N ALA A 46 -2.99 0.54 6.64
CA ALA A 46 -2.99 0.43 8.09
C ALA A 46 -2.07 1.46 8.79
N ASN A 47 -1.15 2.09 8.06
CA ASN A 47 -0.33 3.19 8.57
C ASN A 47 -1.04 4.56 8.52
N ASP A 48 -2.30 4.63 8.05
CA ASP A 48 -3.10 5.85 8.00
C ASP A 48 -4.36 5.71 8.87
N ASP A 49 -4.56 6.57 9.85
CA ASP A 49 -5.69 6.50 10.79
C ASP A 49 -7.06 6.66 10.12
N GLU A 50 -7.13 7.29 8.95
CA GLU A 50 -8.38 7.40 8.19
C GLU A 50 -8.89 6.02 7.72
N SER A 51 -7.99 5.04 7.55
CA SER A 51 -8.34 3.65 7.19
C SER A 51 -9.33 3.01 8.15
N LYS A 52 -9.25 3.33 9.45
CA LYS A 52 -10.19 2.83 10.47
C LYS A 52 -11.61 3.33 10.21
N LYS A 53 -11.76 4.58 9.73
CA LYS A 53 -13.06 5.16 9.37
C LYS A 53 -13.60 4.51 8.09
N TRP A 54 -12.73 4.17 7.16
CA TRP A 54 -13.10 3.43 5.94
C TRP A 54 -13.58 2.01 6.29
N ASP A 55 -12.83 1.32 7.14
CA ASP A 55 -13.22 -0.02 7.61
C ASP A 55 -14.60 -0.01 8.27
N GLY A 56 -14.83 0.93 9.19
CA GLY A 56 -16.12 1.08 9.87
C GLY A 56 -17.28 1.49 8.96
N ALA A 57 -16.99 2.15 7.82
CA ALA A 57 -18.00 2.58 6.85
C ALA A 57 -18.28 1.55 5.74
N ALA A 58 -17.38 0.60 5.51
CA ALA A 58 -17.54 -0.43 4.49
C ALA A 58 -18.56 -1.48 4.91
N ASP A 59 -19.43 -1.90 3.97
CA ASP A 59 -20.38 -3.01 4.21
C ASP A 59 -19.65 -4.29 4.62
N LYS A 60 -20.25 -5.07 5.52
CA LYS A 60 -19.65 -6.30 6.06
C LYS A 60 -19.36 -7.37 5.01
N SER A 61 -20.06 -7.34 3.88
CA SER A 61 -19.83 -8.26 2.75
C SER A 61 -18.58 -7.94 1.93
N ILE A 62 -18.03 -6.71 2.06
CA ILE A 62 -16.83 -6.28 1.34
C ILE A 62 -15.59 -6.87 2.02
N THR A 63 -14.73 -7.52 1.26
CA THR A 63 -13.45 -8.05 1.75
C THR A 63 -12.49 -6.90 2.09
N ARG A 64 -11.89 -6.93 3.29
CA ARG A 64 -10.85 -5.98 3.70
C ARG A 64 -9.48 -6.56 3.38
N ILE A 65 -8.62 -5.72 2.80
CA ILE A 65 -7.22 -6.05 2.55
C ILE A 65 -6.38 -4.95 3.19
N TRP A 66 -5.74 -5.29 4.29
CA TRP A 66 -4.87 -4.37 5.01
C TRP A 66 -3.47 -4.39 4.42
N THR A 67 -2.94 -3.22 4.13
CA THR A 67 -1.57 -3.05 3.64
C THR A 67 -0.81 -2.09 4.55
N GLY A 68 0.48 -2.27 4.69
CA GLY A 68 1.26 -1.35 5.50
C GLY A 68 2.70 -1.79 5.69
N ILE A 69 3.50 -0.90 6.27
CA ILE A 69 4.88 -1.17 6.66
C ILE A 69 4.87 -1.43 8.16
N ASP A 70 5.27 -2.64 8.54
CA ASP A 70 5.40 -3.05 9.93
C ASP A 70 6.83 -2.82 10.41
N GLU A 71 7.00 -1.78 11.22
CA GLU A 71 8.28 -1.40 11.81
C GLU A 71 8.53 -2.06 13.18
N SER A 72 7.55 -2.77 13.73
CA SER A 72 7.68 -3.43 15.03
C SER A 72 8.60 -4.66 15.01
N GLY A 73 8.82 -5.20 13.80
CA GLY A 73 9.60 -6.42 13.59
C GLY A 73 8.81 -7.70 13.88
N LEU A 74 9.35 -8.82 13.41
CA LEU A 74 8.77 -10.14 13.64
C LEU A 74 9.33 -10.75 14.94
N ASP A 75 8.47 -11.38 15.70
CA ASP A 75 8.89 -12.19 16.87
C ASP A 75 9.46 -13.55 16.44
N GLY A 76 9.82 -14.37 17.43
CA GLY A 76 10.36 -15.72 17.21
C GLY A 76 9.40 -16.69 16.51
N SER A 77 8.10 -16.35 16.40
CA SER A 77 7.11 -17.12 15.62
C SER A 77 6.97 -16.61 14.17
N GLY A 78 7.66 -15.52 13.83
CA GLY A 78 7.54 -14.87 12.52
C GLY A 78 6.27 -14.02 12.40
N GLU A 79 5.70 -13.61 13.53
CA GLU A 79 4.57 -12.71 13.61
C GLU A 79 4.95 -11.44 14.39
N SER A 80 4.27 -10.34 14.11
CA SER A 80 4.35 -9.11 14.89
C SER A 80 3.00 -8.82 15.56
N GLU A 81 3.01 -7.93 16.53
CA GLU A 81 1.76 -7.43 17.13
C GLU A 81 0.85 -6.82 16.06
N TYR A 82 1.43 -6.09 15.13
CA TYR A 82 0.73 -5.46 14.02
C TYR A 82 0.06 -6.48 13.07
N LEU A 83 0.73 -7.58 12.76
CA LEU A 83 0.17 -8.68 11.96
C LEU A 83 -1.01 -9.35 12.69
N ARG A 84 -0.91 -9.56 14.02
CA ARG A 84 -1.98 -10.14 14.83
C ARG A 84 -3.22 -9.26 14.86
N GLU A 85 -3.07 -7.94 14.98
CA GLU A 85 -4.18 -6.99 15.01
C GLU A 85 -5.01 -7.04 13.72
N HIS A 86 -4.35 -7.24 12.58
CA HIS A 86 -4.99 -7.22 11.26
C HIS A 86 -5.31 -8.61 10.68
N ASN A 87 -4.95 -9.68 11.39
CA ASN A 87 -5.20 -11.05 10.97
C ASN A 87 -6.52 -11.58 11.53
N ASN A 88 -7.61 -11.35 10.80
CA ASN A 88 -8.91 -11.91 11.15
C ASN A 88 -9.51 -12.70 9.97
N PRO A 89 -10.45 -13.63 10.20
CA PRO A 89 -11.02 -14.49 9.15
C PRO A 89 -11.71 -13.74 8.00
N GLN A 90 -12.12 -12.50 8.22
CA GLN A 90 -12.86 -11.68 7.26
C GLN A 90 -11.96 -10.66 6.54
N SER A 91 -10.68 -10.61 6.88
CA SER A 91 -9.71 -9.73 6.25
C SER A 91 -8.51 -10.50 5.70
N ARG A 92 -7.82 -9.85 4.77
CA ARG A 92 -6.54 -10.29 4.22
C ARG A 92 -5.52 -9.20 4.50
N HIS A 93 -4.26 -9.53 4.37
CA HIS A 93 -3.19 -8.57 4.60
C HIS A 93 -2.02 -8.74 3.62
N CYS A 94 -1.29 -7.63 3.41
CA CYS A 94 0.00 -7.55 2.72
C CYS A 94 0.86 -6.53 3.45
N PHE A 95 1.83 -6.98 4.22
CA PHE A 95 2.71 -6.11 5.00
C PHE A 95 4.17 -6.24 4.54
N ALA A 96 4.87 -5.11 4.52
CA ALA A 96 6.31 -5.09 4.42
C ALA A 96 6.92 -5.13 5.81
N THR A 97 7.77 -6.11 6.08
CA THR A 97 8.59 -6.23 7.27
C THR A 97 10.06 -6.14 6.89
N ASN A 98 10.93 -5.82 7.84
CA ASN A 98 12.38 -5.72 7.60
C ASN A 98 12.74 -4.78 6.44
N ALA A 99 11.99 -3.68 6.30
CA ALA A 99 12.22 -2.71 5.23
C ALA A 99 13.61 -2.07 5.36
N SER A 100 14.34 -2.07 4.25
CA SER A 100 15.70 -1.52 4.14
C SER A 100 15.78 -0.58 2.95
N TYR A 101 16.48 0.53 3.13
CA TYR A 101 16.69 1.57 2.11
C TYR A 101 18.18 1.65 1.78
N HIS A 102 18.50 1.61 0.51
CA HIS A 102 19.90 1.60 0.04
C HIS A 102 20.06 2.43 -1.25
N ALA A 103 21.27 2.57 -1.73
CA ALA A 103 21.58 3.41 -2.91
C ALA A 103 20.91 2.94 -4.21
N GLY A 104 20.47 1.66 -4.29
CA GLY A 104 19.76 1.10 -5.44
C GLY A 104 18.25 1.10 -5.30
N GLY A 105 17.69 1.60 -4.19
CA GLY A 105 16.25 1.61 -3.93
C GLY A 105 15.86 1.09 -2.55
N CYS A 106 14.90 0.20 -2.47
CA CYS A 106 14.47 -0.42 -1.22
C CYS A 106 14.26 -1.93 -1.35
N SER A 107 14.34 -2.62 -0.23
CA SER A 107 13.98 -4.04 -0.13
C SER A 107 13.21 -4.31 1.15
N PHE A 108 12.37 -5.34 1.13
CA PHE A 108 11.59 -5.76 2.29
C PHE A 108 11.15 -7.22 2.16
N GLU A 109 10.72 -7.81 3.25
CA GLU A 109 10.01 -9.08 3.24
C GLU A 109 8.51 -8.80 3.15
N LEU A 110 7.87 -9.31 2.10
CA LEU A 110 6.40 -9.31 1.98
C LEU A 110 5.84 -10.45 2.82
N VAL A 111 5.02 -10.12 3.81
CA VAL A 111 4.22 -11.07 4.59
C VAL A 111 2.76 -10.86 4.25
N SER A 112 2.11 -11.88 3.69
CA SER A 112 0.73 -11.73 3.24
C SER A 112 -0.13 -12.95 3.53
N SER A 113 -1.45 -12.77 3.43
CA SER A 113 -2.42 -13.87 3.52
C SER A 113 -2.32 -14.88 2.36
N TRP A 114 -1.52 -14.62 1.35
CA TRP A 114 -1.30 -15.48 0.18
C TRP A 114 0.07 -16.14 0.16
N GLY A 115 1.03 -15.64 0.93
CA GLY A 115 2.39 -16.16 0.99
C GLY A 115 3.40 -15.13 1.50
N ARG A 116 4.67 -15.53 1.46
CA ARG A 116 5.81 -14.68 1.83
C ARG A 116 6.81 -14.63 0.68
N ALA A 117 7.44 -13.48 0.47
CA ALA A 117 8.46 -13.29 -0.55
C ALA A 117 9.41 -12.14 -0.21
N ALA A 118 10.65 -12.25 -0.65
CA ALA A 118 11.57 -11.12 -0.65
C ALA A 118 11.27 -10.21 -1.85
N ILE A 119 11.16 -8.92 -1.60
CA ILE A 119 10.93 -7.89 -2.62
C ILE A 119 12.13 -6.95 -2.64
N SER A 120 12.61 -6.64 -3.85
CA SER A 120 13.67 -5.66 -4.08
C SER A 120 13.28 -4.74 -5.23
N LEU A 121 13.24 -3.44 -4.98
CA LEU A 121 12.70 -2.44 -5.89
C LEU A 121 13.72 -1.33 -6.15
N PRO A 122 13.90 -0.89 -7.39
CA PRO A 122 14.68 0.30 -7.70
C PRO A 122 13.86 1.58 -7.46
N LEU A 123 13.11 1.62 -6.35
CA LEU A 123 12.25 2.73 -5.96
C LEU A 123 12.70 3.30 -4.63
N PHE A 124 12.65 4.63 -4.49
CA PHE A 124 13.11 5.34 -3.30
C PHE A 124 11.94 5.87 -2.48
N GLY A 125 12.10 5.87 -1.16
CA GLY A 125 11.15 6.41 -0.22
C GLY A 125 10.10 5.42 0.28
N LYS A 126 9.75 5.60 1.55
CA LYS A 126 8.78 4.76 2.28
C LYS A 126 7.41 4.73 1.59
N PHE A 127 6.99 5.86 1.01
CA PHE A 127 5.70 5.95 0.31
C PHE A 127 5.60 5.02 -0.91
N ASN A 128 6.72 4.73 -1.60
CA ASN A 128 6.72 3.78 -2.70
C ASN A 128 6.50 2.34 -2.24
N ILE A 129 7.01 1.94 -1.07
CA ILE A 129 6.67 0.64 -0.46
C ILE A 129 5.16 0.57 -0.23
N SER A 130 4.56 1.60 0.38
CA SER A 130 3.10 1.64 0.63
C SER A 130 2.29 1.57 -0.66
N ASN A 131 2.72 2.27 -1.72
CA ASN A 131 2.07 2.22 -3.03
C ASN A 131 2.15 0.82 -3.65
N VAL A 132 3.32 0.19 -3.59
CA VAL A 132 3.52 -1.17 -4.10
C VAL A 132 2.71 -2.20 -3.32
N LEU A 133 2.64 -2.09 -1.99
CA LEU A 133 1.79 -2.96 -1.17
C LEU A 133 0.31 -2.83 -1.53
N SER A 134 -0.16 -1.61 -1.80
CA SER A 134 -1.54 -1.36 -2.26
C SER A 134 -1.80 -2.00 -3.62
N ALA A 135 -0.84 -1.94 -4.54
CA ALA A 135 -0.93 -2.61 -5.83
C ALA A 135 -0.94 -4.14 -5.69
N ILE A 136 -0.03 -4.70 -4.87
CA ILE A 136 0.01 -6.14 -4.55
C ILE A 136 -1.35 -6.59 -3.99
N GLY A 137 -1.86 -5.89 -2.97
CA GLY A 137 -3.14 -6.22 -2.34
C GLY A 137 -4.30 -6.19 -3.34
N THR A 138 -4.29 -5.23 -4.28
CA THR A 138 -5.30 -5.11 -5.33
C THR A 138 -5.25 -6.28 -6.31
N LEU A 139 -4.06 -6.62 -6.83
CA LEU A 139 -3.88 -7.72 -7.79
C LEU A 139 -4.25 -9.07 -7.16
N LEU A 140 -3.85 -9.31 -5.91
CA LEU A 140 -4.20 -10.53 -5.18
C LEU A 140 -5.70 -10.61 -4.87
N ALA A 141 -6.37 -9.46 -4.67
CA ALA A 141 -7.82 -9.41 -4.50
C ALA A 141 -8.58 -9.72 -5.79
N GLU A 142 -8.03 -9.37 -6.95
CA GLU A 142 -8.57 -9.73 -8.26
C GLU A 142 -8.40 -11.23 -8.56
N GLY A 143 -7.57 -11.95 -7.79
CA GLY A 143 -7.35 -13.37 -7.94
C GLY A 143 -6.09 -13.73 -8.74
N GLU A 144 -5.20 -12.78 -8.97
CA GLU A 144 -3.91 -13.04 -9.58
C GLU A 144 -3.07 -13.98 -8.70
N ARG A 145 -2.24 -14.81 -9.32
CA ARG A 145 -1.40 -15.76 -8.60
C ARG A 145 -0.29 -15.03 -7.85
N PHE A 146 -0.05 -15.42 -6.60
CA PHE A 146 0.95 -14.80 -5.74
C PHE A 146 2.34 -14.72 -6.39
N ASP A 147 2.82 -15.82 -6.99
CA ASP A 147 4.14 -15.86 -7.62
C ASP A 147 4.24 -14.92 -8.84
N ASP A 148 3.17 -14.81 -9.61
CA ASP A 148 3.13 -13.91 -10.77
C ASP A 148 3.16 -12.45 -10.34
N VAL A 149 2.43 -12.10 -9.28
CA VAL A 149 2.45 -10.76 -8.68
C VAL A 149 3.84 -10.43 -8.12
N VAL A 150 4.47 -11.34 -7.38
CA VAL A 150 5.84 -11.17 -6.85
C VAL A 150 6.86 -10.96 -7.98
N ASN A 151 6.78 -11.77 -9.04
CA ASN A 151 7.66 -11.63 -10.19
C ASN A 151 7.47 -10.28 -10.91
N ALA A 152 6.22 -9.86 -11.12
CA ALA A 152 5.92 -8.58 -11.75
C ALA A 152 6.42 -7.40 -10.90
N VAL A 153 6.24 -7.46 -9.59
CA VAL A 153 6.70 -6.42 -8.64
C VAL A 153 8.22 -6.31 -8.64
N ASN A 154 8.95 -7.43 -8.60
CA ASN A 154 10.42 -7.42 -8.67
C ASN A 154 10.97 -6.97 -10.04
N ALA A 155 10.14 -6.94 -11.09
CA ALA A 155 10.48 -6.44 -12.42
C ALA A 155 10.11 -4.96 -12.65
N ILE A 156 9.58 -4.26 -11.63
CA ILE A 156 9.22 -2.83 -11.74
C ILE A 156 10.46 -2.00 -12.05
N THR A 157 10.30 -1.07 -12.98
CA THR A 157 11.29 -0.04 -13.31
C THR A 157 10.82 1.32 -12.78
N PRO A 158 11.73 2.22 -12.37
CA PRO A 158 11.36 3.57 -11.94
C PRO A 158 10.59 4.32 -13.02
N VAL A 159 9.63 5.12 -12.60
CA VAL A 159 8.94 6.06 -13.49
C VAL A 159 9.82 7.29 -13.66
N PRO A 160 10.15 7.72 -14.89
CA PRO A 160 10.95 8.91 -15.12
C PRO A 160 10.35 10.13 -14.41
N GLY A 161 11.20 10.90 -13.74
CA GLY A 161 10.78 12.10 -13.01
C GLY A 161 10.01 11.86 -11.71
N ARG A 162 9.99 10.64 -11.19
CA ARG A 162 9.42 10.29 -9.87
C ARG A 162 10.50 9.70 -8.98
N MET A 163 11.09 10.52 -8.10
CA MET A 163 12.26 10.15 -7.29
C MET A 163 13.35 9.46 -8.13
N GLU A 164 13.54 9.92 -9.35
CA GLU A 164 14.52 9.36 -10.28
C GLU A 164 15.93 9.76 -9.84
N VAL A 165 16.79 8.77 -9.62
CA VAL A 165 18.14 8.98 -9.08
C VAL A 165 19.19 8.83 -10.19
N PHE A 166 19.97 9.87 -10.39
CA PHE A 166 21.11 9.89 -11.29
C PHE A 166 22.41 9.90 -10.47
N PRO A 167 23.22 8.84 -10.54
CA PRO A 167 24.51 8.80 -9.86
C PRO A 167 25.46 9.80 -10.50
N VAL A 168 26.08 10.65 -9.69
CA VAL A 168 27.10 11.61 -10.14
C VAL A 168 28.46 11.17 -9.61
N THR A 169 29.41 10.93 -10.51
CA THR A 169 30.75 10.45 -10.16
C THR A 169 31.44 11.44 -9.22
N GLY A 170 31.84 10.99 -8.03
CA GLY A 170 32.57 11.77 -7.03
C GLY A 170 31.74 12.80 -6.26
N ALA A 171 30.41 12.77 -6.36
CA ALA A 171 29.48 13.67 -5.69
C ALA A 171 28.24 12.96 -5.12
N ALA A 172 27.33 13.73 -4.50
CA ALA A 172 26.02 13.25 -4.12
C ALA A 172 25.17 12.92 -5.35
N ASN A 173 24.24 11.97 -5.22
CA ASN A 173 23.28 11.64 -6.28
C ASN A 173 22.37 12.85 -6.59
N LEU A 174 22.04 13.01 -7.88
CA LEU A 174 20.99 13.93 -8.30
C LEU A 174 19.65 13.18 -8.26
N VAL A 175 18.66 13.77 -7.60
CA VAL A 175 17.29 13.23 -7.55
C VAL A 175 16.35 14.17 -8.28
N VAL A 176 15.55 13.63 -9.19
CA VAL A 176 14.52 14.37 -9.92
C VAL A 176 13.15 13.87 -9.48
N ASP A 177 12.34 14.78 -8.95
CA ASP A 177 10.94 14.51 -8.58
C ASP A 177 10.06 15.66 -9.05
N TYR A 178 9.03 15.32 -9.84
CA TYR A 178 8.02 16.27 -10.33
C TYR A 178 6.77 16.23 -9.42
N ALA A 179 6.97 16.38 -8.11
CA ALA A 179 5.87 16.42 -7.14
C ALA A 179 5.21 17.82 -7.11
#